data_769a1956de11f30b73c6036aa33d5337
#
_entry.id   769a1956de11f30b73c6036aa33d5337
#
_cell.length_a   1.000
_cell.length_b   1.000
_cell.length_c   1.000
_cell.angle_alpha   90.00
_cell.angle_beta   90.00
_cell.angle_gamma   90.00
#
_symmetry.space_group_name_H-M   'P 1'
#
loop_
_entity.id
_entity.type
_entity.pdbx_description
1 polymer ?
#
loop_
_entity_poly.entity_id
_entity_poly.type
_entity_poly.pdbx_seq_one_letter_code
_entity_poly.pdbx_strand_id
1 'polypeptide(L)'
;MSLRFYNTLSQQVEEFTPLHDNVVRMYTCGPTVYNYVHIGNLRTFTFQDILRRWLRARGYQLDHVMNITDVEDKIIRNAKAANQTIQEYTAIYTKAFLEDIATLRLERPERIVLATEHIADMVSAVQKLEERGFTYVSDGSVYYRISNFPSYGKLSHNDFSGIRAGARVDVDEYDKADARDFVLWKAQKDGEPGWDSPIGKGRPGWHIECSAMAMKYLGETLDIHTGGVDLTFPHHENEIAQSEAITGKPFVRYWLHAEHLSIDAQKMSKSAGNFYTLRDLLGMGYAPEAIRYLLASVPYRKKLSFAFDGLKAAATSIDRLRNYKLRLKTDKFPDGANTALSERTRAAASAFDAALDDDLNTAEALASVFEYIRDTNTAMDAGGFPAGNVPAALEFLNRFDSVFDVLKPATRTDGLADTEVNALIAERTAAKKARNFTRSDEIRAELAAQGVILEDTKEGVRWKRS
;
A
#
# COMPACT_ATOMS: atom_id res chain seq x y z
N MET A 1 -0.05 23.72 6.97
CA MET A 1 -1.36 23.30 7.52
C MET A 1 -1.10 22.15 8.47
N SER A 2 -2.01 21.89 9.42
CA SER A 2 -1.92 20.69 10.26
C SER A 2 -2.29 19.46 9.44
N LEU A 3 -1.64 18.34 9.72
CA LEU A 3 -1.95 17.05 9.10
C LEU A 3 -3.31 16.57 9.64
N ARG A 4 -4.19 16.14 8.75
CA ARG A 4 -5.55 15.69 9.09
C ARG A 4 -5.86 14.39 8.37
N PHE A 5 -6.63 13.52 9.02
CA PHE A 5 -7.13 12.27 8.45
C PHE A 5 -8.62 12.10 8.72
N TYR A 6 -9.29 11.48 7.75
CA TYR A 6 -10.65 11.00 7.99
C TYR A 6 -10.59 9.77 8.88
N ASN A 7 -11.20 9.88 10.04
CA ASN A 7 -11.29 8.79 11.01
C ASN A 7 -12.61 8.03 10.82
N THR A 8 -12.54 6.77 10.48
CA THR A 8 -13.74 5.94 10.29
C THR A 8 -14.57 5.84 11.57
N LEU A 9 -13.92 5.88 12.75
CA LEU A 9 -14.61 5.77 14.03
C LEU A 9 -15.54 6.96 14.30
N SER A 10 -15.10 8.19 14.02
CA SER A 10 -15.88 9.40 14.20
C SER A 10 -16.65 9.84 12.97
N GLN A 11 -16.31 9.28 11.79
CA GLN A 11 -16.77 9.71 10.46
C GLN A 11 -16.45 11.18 10.13
N GLN A 12 -15.36 11.71 10.68
CA GLN A 12 -14.94 13.10 10.49
C GLN A 12 -13.46 13.17 10.08
N VAL A 13 -13.10 14.29 9.44
CA VAL A 13 -11.70 14.64 9.23
C VAL A 13 -11.18 15.32 10.49
N GLU A 14 -10.20 14.71 11.12
CA GLU A 14 -9.63 15.14 12.39
C GLU A 14 -8.17 15.54 12.23
N GLU A 15 -7.72 16.50 13.03
CA GLU A 15 -6.30 16.84 13.12
C GLU A 15 -5.53 15.68 13.76
N PHE A 16 -4.44 15.30 13.10
CA PHE A 16 -3.60 14.22 13.59
C PHE A 16 -2.63 14.70 14.66
N THR A 17 -2.68 14.05 15.82
CA THR A 17 -1.74 14.24 16.91
C THR A 17 -1.34 12.89 17.46
N PRO A 18 -0.06 12.50 17.42
CA PRO A 18 0.38 11.21 17.94
C PRO A 18 0.27 11.16 19.47
N LEU A 19 0.16 9.94 20.01
CA LEU A 19 0.11 9.68 21.46
C LEU A 19 1.44 9.96 22.15
N HIS A 20 2.54 9.80 21.46
CA HIS A 20 3.90 9.85 21.98
C HIS A 20 4.77 10.78 21.15
N ASP A 21 4.85 12.03 21.51
CA ASP A 21 5.70 13.06 20.90
C ASP A 21 5.76 12.95 19.36
N ASN A 22 6.89 12.46 18.83
CA ASN A 22 7.14 12.37 17.39
C ASN A 22 7.09 10.93 16.84
N VAL A 23 6.62 9.96 17.63
CA VAL A 23 6.55 8.54 17.24
C VAL A 23 5.11 8.15 16.95
N VAL A 24 4.82 7.69 15.73
CA VAL A 24 3.52 7.18 15.31
C VAL A 24 3.52 5.66 15.41
N ARG A 25 2.69 5.11 16.28
CA ARG A 25 2.44 3.67 16.42
C ARG A 25 1.33 3.25 15.47
N MET A 26 1.71 2.52 14.43
CA MET A 26 0.81 2.14 13.35
C MET A 26 0.71 0.62 13.23
N TYR A 27 -0.51 0.11 13.12
CA TYR A 27 -0.76 -1.29 12.78
C TYR A 27 -1.50 -1.41 11.46
N THR A 28 -1.14 -2.43 10.70
CA THR A 28 -1.74 -2.72 9.39
C THR A 28 -2.06 -4.20 9.30
N CYS A 29 -3.32 -4.53 9.02
CA CYS A 29 -3.66 -5.88 8.64
C CYS A 29 -2.97 -6.25 7.32
N GLY A 30 -2.08 -7.22 7.40
CA GLY A 30 -1.37 -7.76 6.26
C GLY A 30 -2.18 -8.83 5.51
N PRO A 31 -1.57 -9.55 4.58
CA PRO A 31 -2.28 -10.55 3.79
C PRO A 31 -2.51 -11.85 4.55
N THR A 32 -3.63 -12.53 4.24
CA THR A 32 -3.79 -13.96 4.49
C THR A 32 -3.14 -14.73 3.33
N VAL A 33 -2.07 -15.46 3.62
CA VAL A 33 -1.18 -16.04 2.60
C VAL A 33 -1.64 -17.42 2.11
N TYR A 34 -2.91 -17.51 1.68
CA TYR A 34 -3.46 -18.70 1.03
C TYR A 34 -3.32 -18.67 -0.50
N ASN A 35 -2.92 -17.54 -1.08
CA ASN A 35 -2.72 -17.33 -2.51
C ASN A 35 -1.94 -16.02 -2.76
N TYR A 36 -1.56 -15.75 -4.02
CA TYR A 36 -1.04 -14.45 -4.43
C TYR A 36 -2.02 -13.33 -4.11
N VAL A 37 -1.50 -12.20 -3.65
CA VAL A 37 -2.28 -10.98 -3.45
C VAL A 37 -2.72 -10.40 -4.78
N HIS A 38 -3.92 -9.86 -4.82
CA HIS A 38 -4.44 -9.20 -6.01
C HIS A 38 -4.25 -7.68 -5.96
N ILE A 39 -4.42 -7.01 -7.11
CA ILE A 39 -4.22 -5.56 -7.22
C ILE A 39 -5.11 -4.75 -6.28
N GLY A 40 -6.25 -5.27 -5.85
CA GLY A 40 -7.10 -4.63 -4.83
C GLY A 40 -6.43 -4.58 -3.45
N ASN A 41 -5.76 -5.69 -3.03
CA ASN A 41 -4.95 -5.68 -1.81
C ASN A 41 -3.74 -4.73 -1.97
N LEU A 42 -3.07 -4.77 -3.12
CA LEU A 42 -1.93 -3.90 -3.40
C LEU A 42 -2.31 -2.41 -3.39
N ARG A 43 -3.55 -2.04 -3.73
CA ARG A 43 -4.06 -0.68 -3.56
C ARG A 43 -4.03 -0.26 -2.09
N THR A 44 -4.51 -1.11 -1.19
CA THR A 44 -4.49 -0.84 0.25
C THR A 44 -3.04 -0.70 0.75
N PHE A 45 -2.14 -1.60 0.36
CA PHE A 45 -0.72 -1.50 0.73
C PHE A 45 -0.03 -0.28 0.10
N THR A 46 -0.42 0.15 -1.11
CA THR A 46 0.09 1.37 -1.73
C THR A 46 -0.37 2.62 -0.97
N PHE A 47 -1.62 2.68 -0.55
CA PHE A 47 -2.11 3.76 0.32
C PHE A 47 -1.31 3.84 1.62
N GLN A 48 -1.08 2.70 2.28
CA GLN A 48 -0.31 2.63 3.52
C GLN A 48 1.14 3.10 3.32
N ASP A 49 1.74 2.82 2.18
CA ASP A 49 3.07 3.30 1.82
C ASP A 49 3.09 4.83 1.61
N ILE A 50 2.10 5.40 0.93
CA ILE A 50 1.93 6.86 0.80
C ILE A 50 1.78 7.51 2.17
N LEU A 51 0.95 6.94 3.05
CA LEU A 51 0.78 7.40 4.43
C LEU A 51 2.11 7.40 5.20
N ARG A 52 2.85 6.28 5.16
CA ARG A 52 4.17 6.16 5.80
C ARG A 52 5.14 7.23 5.33
N ARG A 53 5.28 7.36 4.00
CA ARG A 53 6.19 8.34 3.38
C ARG A 53 5.81 9.76 3.74
N TRP A 54 4.50 10.05 3.77
CA TRP A 54 4.04 11.37 4.13
C TRP A 54 4.25 11.69 5.61
N LEU A 55 3.95 10.78 6.52
CA LEU A 55 4.26 10.93 7.95
C LEU A 55 5.75 11.21 8.17
N ARG A 56 6.65 10.48 7.51
CA ARG A 56 8.08 10.75 7.57
C ARG A 56 8.47 12.11 6.98
N ALA A 57 7.88 12.50 5.86
CA ALA A 57 8.11 13.81 5.26
C ALA A 57 7.65 14.96 6.16
N ARG A 58 6.69 14.69 7.06
CA ARG A 58 6.25 15.59 8.13
C ARG A 58 7.09 15.51 9.41
N GLY A 59 8.13 14.69 9.40
CA GLY A 59 9.11 14.58 10.50
C GLY A 59 8.76 13.56 11.58
N TYR A 60 7.71 12.75 11.40
CA TYR A 60 7.37 11.69 12.35
C TYR A 60 8.26 10.46 12.18
N GLN A 61 8.60 9.83 13.30
CA GLN A 61 9.17 8.49 13.33
C GLN A 61 8.04 7.47 13.34
N LEU A 62 8.26 6.31 12.72
CA LEU A 62 7.25 5.26 12.63
C LEU A 62 7.67 4.03 13.44
N ASP A 63 6.75 3.50 14.22
CA ASP A 63 6.79 2.14 14.75
C ASP A 63 5.61 1.40 14.13
N HIS A 64 5.84 0.80 12.94
CA HIS A 64 4.81 0.17 12.14
C HIS A 64 4.95 -1.35 12.18
N VAL A 65 3.89 -2.01 12.57
CA VAL A 65 3.74 -3.46 12.58
C VAL A 65 2.72 -3.90 11.53
N MET A 66 3.08 -4.89 10.72
CA MET A 66 2.17 -5.59 9.81
C MET A 66 2.21 -7.08 10.13
N ASN A 67 1.05 -7.70 10.28
CA ASN A 67 0.98 -9.15 10.39
C ASN A 67 0.99 -9.84 9.01
N ILE A 68 1.29 -11.11 9.04
CA ILE A 68 0.95 -12.07 7.99
C ILE A 68 0.13 -13.17 8.65
N THR A 69 -1.11 -13.35 8.18
CA THR A 69 -1.96 -14.46 8.62
C THR A 69 -1.55 -15.71 7.85
N ASP A 70 -0.81 -16.58 8.53
CA ASP A 70 -0.27 -17.84 8.03
C ASP A 70 -0.96 -19.08 8.62
N VAL A 71 -2.08 -18.88 9.32
CA VAL A 71 -3.00 -19.92 9.79
C VAL A 71 -4.45 -19.47 9.61
N GLU A 72 -5.22 -20.20 8.81
CA GLU A 72 -6.64 -19.92 8.54
C GLU A 72 -7.26 -21.13 7.83
N ASP A 73 -8.59 -21.27 7.82
CA ASP A 73 -9.31 -22.41 7.24
C ASP A 73 -8.97 -22.67 5.77
N LYS A 74 -8.84 -21.60 4.95
CA LYS A 74 -8.45 -21.73 3.54
C LYS A 74 -7.02 -22.19 3.37
N ILE A 75 -6.10 -21.75 4.26
CA ILE A 75 -4.71 -22.17 4.25
C ILE A 75 -4.65 -23.67 4.55
N ILE A 76 -5.32 -24.12 5.63
CA ILE A 76 -5.35 -25.52 6.04
C ILE A 76 -5.88 -26.40 4.93
N ARG A 77 -7.01 -26.03 4.35
CA ARG A 77 -7.63 -26.78 3.24
C ARG A 77 -6.72 -26.85 2.01
N ASN A 78 -6.12 -25.73 1.63
CA ASN A 78 -5.29 -25.66 0.43
C ASN A 78 -3.93 -26.37 0.63
N ALA A 79 -3.31 -26.27 1.82
CA ALA A 79 -2.10 -26.99 2.17
C ALA A 79 -2.33 -28.51 2.14
N LYS A 80 -3.46 -28.98 2.72
CA LYS A 80 -3.87 -30.40 2.66
C LYS A 80 -4.09 -30.86 1.22
N ALA A 81 -4.75 -30.07 0.39
CA ALA A 81 -4.95 -30.37 -1.03
C ALA A 81 -3.63 -30.42 -1.83
N ALA A 82 -2.63 -29.62 -1.43
CA ALA A 82 -1.29 -29.62 -2.02
C ALA A 82 -0.36 -30.69 -1.41
N ASN A 83 -0.80 -31.46 -0.45
CA ASN A 83 0.00 -32.41 0.32
C ASN A 83 1.25 -31.76 0.95
N GLN A 84 1.07 -30.57 1.54
CA GLN A 84 2.09 -29.76 2.19
C GLN A 84 1.68 -29.46 3.64
N THR A 85 2.66 -29.16 4.48
CA THR A 85 2.40 -28.51 5.78
C THR A 85 1.92 -27.08 5.56
N ILE A 86 1.25 -26.48 6.56
CA ILE A 86 0.83 -25.07 6.47
C ILE A 86 2.04 -24.15 6.32
N GLN A 87 3.17 -24.47 6.97
CA GLN A 87 4.41 -23.69 6.89
C GLN A 87 5.02 -23.72 5.48
N GLU A 88 5.12 -24.89 4.86
CA GLU A 88 5.62 -25.01 3.49
C GLU A 88 4.71 -24.27 2.50
N TYR A 89 3.41 -24.41 2.66
CA TYR A 89 2.42 -23.79 1.80
C TYR A 89 2.45 -22.25 1.91
N THR A 90 2.42 -21.72 3.14
CA THR A 90 2.37 -20.26 3.36
C THR A 90 3.68 -19.57 3.05
N ALA A 91 4.84 -20.26 3.20
CA ALA A 91 6.15 -19.72 2.84
C ALA A 91 6.22 -19.27 1.37
N ILE A 92 5.55 -19.99 0.45
CA ILE A 92 5.49 -19.65 -0.97
C ILE A 92 4.84 -18.28 -1.18
N TYR A 93 3.65 -18.07 -0.58
CA TYR A 93 2.87 -16.84 -0.77
C TYR A 93 3.38 -15.68 0.08
N THR A 94 3.98 -15.96 1.22
CA THR A 94 4.70 -14.96 2.02
C THR A 94 5.88 -14.39 1.24
N LYS A 95 6.71 -15.27 0.65
CA LYS A 95 7.82 -14.84 -0.20
C LYS A 95 7.31 -14.04 -1.39
N ALA A 96 6.27 -14.53 -2.07
CA ALA A 96 5.68 -13.84 -3.20
C ALA A 96 5.14 -12.46 -2.84
N PHE A 97 4.47 -12.31 -1.70
CA PHE A 97 4.03 -11.01 -1.19
C PHE A 97 5.19 -10.04 -0.94
N LEU A 98 6.26 -10.51 -0.30
CA LEU A 98 7.44 -9.68 -0.04
C LEU A 98 8.14 -9.23 -1.34
N GLU A 99 8.17 -10.09 -2.36
CA GLU A 99 8.65 -9.75 -3.70
C GLU A 99 7.75 -8.72 -4.39
N ASP A 100 6.42 -8.88 -4.28
CA ASP A 100 5.44 -7.98 -4.90
C ASP A 100 5.52 -6.56 -4.30
N ILE A 101 5.60 -6.43 -2.96
CA ILE A 101 5.77 -5.13 -2.31
C ILE A 101 7.11 -4.48 -2.66
N ALA A 102 8.20 -5.26 -2.74
CA ALA A 102 9.51 -4.75 -3.16
C ALA A 102 9.48 -4.29 -4.63
N THR A 103 8.83 -5.02 -5.52
CA THR A 103 8.66 -4.67 -6.94
C THR A 103 7.90 -3.35 -7.12
N LEU A 104 6.87 -3.13 -6.33
CA LEU A 104 6.13 -1.86 -6.29
C LEU A 104 6.81 -0.78 -5.44
N ARG A 105 7.99 -1.05 -4.88
CA ARG A 105 8.75 -0.14 -4.01
C ARG A 105 7.95 0.35 -2.81
N LEU A 106 7.07 -0.51 -2.27
CA LEU A 106 6.42 -0.24 -1.00
C LEU A 106 7.45 -0.38 0.12
N GLU A 107 7.52 0.61 1.00
CA GLU A 107 8.43 0.56 2.15
C GLU A 107 8.05 -0.58 3.08
N ARG A 108 9.04 -1.36 3.48
CA ARG A 108 8.83 -2.42 4.45
C ARG A 108 8.48 -1.82 5.82
N PRO A 109 7.42 -2.30 6.50
CA PRO A 109 7.16 -1.96 7.90
C PRO A 109 8.37 -2.28 8.80
N GLU A 110 8.47 -1.59 9.92
CA GLU A 110 9.53 -1.81 10.91
C GLU A 110 9.51 -3.25 11.43
N ARG A 111 8.30 -3.84 11.51
CA ARG A 111 8.12 -5.26 11.85
C ARG A 111 7.08 -5.91 10.95
N ILE A 112 7.41 -7.09 10.43
CA ILE A 112 6.45 -8.01 9.81
C ILE A 112 6.45 -9.26 10.69
N VAL A 113 5.26 -9.65 11.17
CA VAL A 113 5.09 -10.71 12.18
C VAL A 113 4.13 -11.78 11.67
N LEU A 114 4.44 -13.06 11.93
CA LEU A 114 3.61 -14.19 11.53
C LEU A 114 2.64 -14.55 12.67
N ALA A 115 1.39 -14.85 12.33
CA ALA A 115 0.38 -15.27 13.32
C ALA A 115 0.81 -16.53 14.08
N THR A 116 1.41 -17.50 13.38
CA THR A 116 1.86 -18.77 14.02
C THR A 116 2.99 -18.58 15.03
N GLU A 117 3.74 -17.48 14.99
CA GLU A 117 4.79 -17.15 15.97
C GLU A 117 4.23 -16.50 17.25
N HIS A 118 2.91 -16.20 17.27
CA HIS A 118 2.25 -15.45 18.35
C HIS A 118 1.12 -16.21 19.04
N ILE A 119 1.10 -17.54 18.92
CA ILE A 119 0.07 -18.39 19.51
C ILE A 119 -0.05 -18.18 21.04
N ALA A 120 1.07 -18.10 21.75
CA ALA A 120 1.07 -17.88 23.19
C ALA A 120 0.49 -16.52 23.59
N ASP A 121 0.73 -15.48 22.79
CA ASP A 121 0.18 -14.13 23.00
C ASP A 121 -1.34 -14.14 22.80
N MET A 122 -1.83 -14.84 21.78
CA MET A 122 -3.26 -15.00 21.50
C MET A 122 -3.96 -15.78 22.60
N VAL A 123 -3.37 -16.88 23.07
CA VAL A 123 -3.89 -17.65 24.21
C VAL A 123 -3.98 -16.78 25.46
N SER A 124 -2.94 -15.99 25.75
CA SER A 124 -2.96 -15.05 26.89
C SER A 124 -4.06 -13.97 26.73
N ALA A 125 -4.30 -13.50 25.52
CA ALA A 125 -5.38 -12.55 25.24
C ALA A 125 -6.77 -13.19 25.49
N VAL A 126 -6.97 -14.43 25.04
CA VAL A 126 -8.23 -15.18 25.29
C VAL A 126 -8.45 -15.41 26.78
N GLN A 127 -7.42 -15.81 27.54
CA GLN A 127 -7.51 -15.99 28.98
C GLN A 127 -7.92 -14.69 29.70
N LYS A 128 -7.37 -13.55 29.32
CA LYS A 128 -7.77 -12.24 29.86
C LYS A 128 -9.23 -11.90 29.57
N LEU A 129 -9.73 -12.26 28.38
CA LEU A 129 -11.15 -12.10 28.03
C LEU A 129 -12.04 -13.03 28.88
N GLU A 130 -11.58 -14.26 29.12
CA GLU A 130 -12.29 -15.22 29.99
C GLU A 130 -12.37 -14.74 31.43
N GLU A 131 -11.25 -14.31 32.01
CA GLU A 131 -11.19 -13.73 33.36
C GLU A 131 -12.15 -12.54 33.54
N ARG A 132 -12.40 -11.79 32.49
CA ARG A 132 -13.30 -10.63 32.49
C ARG A 132 -14.75 -10.96 32.09
N GLY A 133 -15.05 -12.22 31.80
CA GLY A 133 -16.40 -12.69 31.51
C GLY A 133 -16.91 -12.37 30.11
N PHE A 134 -16.00 -12.14 29.14
CA PHE A 134 -16.36 -11.86 27.73
C PHE A 134 -16.42 -13.12 26.86
N THR A 135 -16.24 -14.30 27.44
CA THR A 135 -16.16 -15.55 26.66
C THR A 135 -17.18 -16.59 27.14
N TYR A 136 -17.36 -17.62 26.32
CA TYR A 136 -18.00 -18.88 26.68
C TYR A 136 -17.44 -19.99 25.81
N VAL A 137 -17.60 -21.24 26.26
CA VAL A 137 -17.17 -22.44 25.53
C VAL A 137 -18.38 -23.14 24.92
N SER A 138 -18.27 -23.52 23.64
CA SER A 138 -19.21 -24.39 22.94
C SER A 138 -18.41 -25.35 22.06
N ASP A 139 -18.73 -26.66 22.12
CA ASP A 139 -18.05 -27.74 21.38
C ASP A 139 -16.53 -27.67 21.43
N GLY A 140 -16.00 -27.32 22.63
CA GLY A 140 -14.56 -27.21 22.88
C GLY A 140 -13.91 -25.95 22.30
N SER A 141 -14.63 -25.12 21.55
CA SER A 141 -14.18 -23.84 21.04
C SER A 141 -14.54 -22.70 21.98
N VAL A 142 -13.71 -21.66 22.05
CA VAL A 142 -13.95 -20.47 22.86
C VAL A 142 -14.47 -19.35 21.98
N TYR A 143 -15.62 -18.78 22.37
CA TYR A 143 -16.30 -17.71 21.65
C TYR A 143 -16.29 -16.41 22.43
N TYR A 144 -16.24 -15.27 21.73
CA TYR A 144 -16.48 -13.95 22.29
C TYR A 144 -17.98 -13.69 22.42
N ARG A 145 -18.43 -13.26 23.61
CA ARG A 145 -19.83 -12.91 23.89
C ARG A 145 -20.06 -11.44 23.64
N ILE A 146 -20.56 -11.10 22.45
CA ILE A 146 -20.78 -9.71 22.02
C ILE A 146 -21.77 -8.96 22.93
N SER A 147 -22.76 -9.65 23.49
CA SER A 147 -23.74 -9.05 24.41
C SER A 147 -23.11 -8.39 25.65
N ASN A 148 -21.88 -8.78 26.01
CA ASN A 148 -21.16 -8.22 27.16
C ASN A 148 -20.31 -6.99 26.78
N PHE A 149 -20.32 -6.57 25.50
CA PHE A 149 -19.63 -5.37 25.02
C PHE A 149 -20.64 -4.38 24.39
N PRO A 150 -21.25 -3.49 25.19
CA PRO A 150 -22.34 -2.61 24.75
C PRO A 150 -21.97 -1.66 23.59
N SER A 151 -20.68 -1.36 23.42
CA SER A 151 -20.18 -0.48 22.36
C SER A 151 -19.91 -1.18 21.04
N TYR A 152 -20.32 -2.45 20.88
CA TYR A 152 -20.11 -3.19 19.62
C TYR A 152 -20.89 -2.53 18.48
N GLY A 153 -20.21 -2.33 17.35
CA GLY A 153 -20.79 -1.62 16.20
C GLY A 153 -20.38 -0.15 16.09
N LYS A 154 -19.54 0.34 17.02
CA LYS A 154 -19.16 1.76 17.04
C LYS A 154 -18.25 2.18 15.87
N LEU A 155 -17.48 1.26 15.27
CA LEU A 155 -16.64 1.53 14.11
C LEU A 155 -17.41 1.41 12.80
N SER A 156 -18.21 0.35 12.68
CA SER A 156 -18.99 0.06 11.49
C SER A 156 -20.24 0.92 11.36
N HIS A 157 -20.67 1.56 12.46
CA HIS A 157 -21.91 2.32 12.56
C HIS A 157 -23.15 1.52 12.19
N ASN A 158 -23.09 0.20 12.33
CA ASN A 158 -24.21 -0.69 12.09
C ASN A 158 -25.09 -0.80 13.33
N ASP A 159 -26.40 -0.69 13.13
CA ASP A 159 -27.37 -1.00 14.18
C ASP A 159 -27.62 -2.51 14.25
N PHE A 160 -27.09 -3.12 15.30
CA PHE A 160 -27.25 -4.58 15.54
C PHE A 160 -28.47 -4.92 16.41
N SER A 161 -29.26 -3.94 16.84
CA SER A 161 -30.41 -4.15 17.72
C SER A 161 -31.53 -5.02 17.09
N GLY A 162 -31.58 -5.08 15.75
CA GLY A 162 -32.57 -5.83 14.99
C GLY A 162 -32.12 -7.18 14.43
N ILE A 163 -30.88 -7.59 14.66
CA ILE A 163 -30.36 -8.86 14.11
C ILE A 163 -30.92 -10.04 14.92
N ARG A 164 -31.76 -10.85 14.25
CA ARG A 164 -32.28 -12.08 14.85
C ARG A 164 -31.20 -13.15 14.91
N ALA A 165 -31.24 -13.96 15.99
CA ALA A 165 -30.44 -15.18 16.08
C ALA A 165 -30.63 -16.03 14.81
N GLY A 166 -29.50 -16.41 14.16
CA GLY A 166 -29.52 -17.16 12.90
C GLY A 166 -29.24 -16.35 11.62
N ALA A 167 -29.16 -15.01 11.66
CA ALA A 167 -28.62 -14.24 10.56
C ALA A 167 -27.10 -14.45 10.49
N ARG A 168 -26.59 -15.02 9.37
CA ARG A 168 -25.16 -15.22 9.17
C ARG A 168 -24.46 -13.87 9.05
N VAL A 169 -23.78 -13.46 10.12
CA VAL A 169 -22.95 -12.25 10.14
C VAL A 169 -21.46 -12.61 9.91
N ASP A 170 -21.09 -13.86 10.16
CA ASP A 170 -19.73 -14.39 9.97
C ASP A 170 -19.75 -15.76 9.28
N VAL A 171 -18.65 -16.12 8.62
CA VAL A 171 -18.50 -17.32 7.76
C VAL A 171 -18.23 -18.59 8.57
N ASP A 172 -18.19 -18.51 9.90
CA ASP A 172 -17.92 -19.64 10.79
C ASP A 172 -19.13 -20.60 10.85
N GLU A 173 -18.89 -21.88 10.50
CA GLU A 173 -19.90 -22.96 10.46
C GLU A 173 -20.12 -23.63 11.83
N TYR A 174 -20.22 -22.88 12.94
CA TYR A 174 -20.37 -23.42 14.28
C TYR A 174 -21.71 -23.01 14.92
N ASP A 175 -22.21 -23.84 15.86
CA ASP A 175 -23.36 -23.49 16.69
C ASP A 175 -22.99 -22.40 17.69
N LYS A 176 -23.54 -21.20 17.51
CA LYS A 176 -23.30 -20.02 18.33
C LYS A 176 -24.50 -19.74 19.25
N ALA A 177 -24.24 -19.24 20.45
CA ALA A 177 -25.30 -18.79 21.36
C ALA A 177 -26.02 -17.54 20.82
N ASP A 178 -25.28 -16.66 20.14
CA ASP A 178 -25.79 -15.52 19.35
C ASP A 178 -25.14 -15.58 17.97
N ALA A 179 -25.89 -15.33 16.92
CA ALA A 179 -25.37 -15.29 15.55
C ALA A 179 -24.25 -14.28 15.31
N ARG A 180 -24.13 -13.29 16.19
CA ARG A 180 -23.11 -12.25 16.15
C ARG A 180 -21.80 -12.65 16.83
N ASP A 181 -21.84 -13.60 17.79
CA ASP A 181 -20.65 -14.04 18.52
C ASP A 181 -19.63 -14.63 17.55
N PHE A 182 -18.37 -14.39 17.81
CA PHE A 182 -17.27 -14.86 16.95
C PHE A 182 -16.27 -15.70 17.73
N VAL A 183 -15.59 -16.59 17.01
CA VAL A 183 -14.67 -17.53 17.61
C VAL A 183 -13.32 -16.86 17.93
N LEU A 184 -12.85 -17.08 19.15
CA LEU A 184 -11.50 -16.66 19.62
C LEU A 184 -10.48 -17.78 19.49
N TRP A 185 -10.91 -19.02 19.82
CA TRP A 185 -10.08 -20.21 19.75
C TRP A 185 -10.90 -21.38 19.24
N LYS A 186 -10.49 -21.94 18.09
CA LYS A 186 -11.19 -23.07 17.46
C LYS A 186 -10.63 -24.38 17.99
N ALA A 187 -11.48 -25.26 18.52
CA ALA A 187 -11.09 -26.61 18.89
C ALA A 187 -10.49 -27.36 17.70
N GLN A 188 -9.42 -28.12 17.94
CA GLN A 188 -8.79 -28.92 16.88
C GLN A 188 -9.74 -29.98 16.36
N LYS A 189 -9.89 -30.06 15.03
CA LYS A 189 -10.56 -31.16 14.34
C LYS A 189 -9.53 -32.21 13.88
N ASP A 190 -9.97 -33.44 13.69
CA ASP A 190 -9.10 -34.51 13.22
C ASP A 190 -8.42 -34.17 11.88
N GLY A 191 -7.09 -34.30 11.89
CA GLY A 191 -6.28 -34.01 10.70
C GLY A 191 -6.04 -32.51 10.40
N GLU A 192 -6.44 -31.60 11.31
CA GLU A 192 -6.09 -30.18 11.25
C GLU A 192 -4.88 -29.86 12.15
N PRO A 193 -4.09 -28.81 11.81
CA PRO A 193 -3.07 -28.29 12.71
C PRO A 193 -3.71 -27.73 13.97
N GLY A 194 -3.03 -27.88 15.10
CA GLY A 194 -3.48 -27.33 16.36
C GLY A 194 -2.33 -27.25 17.36
N TRP A 195 -2.46 -26.33 18.30
CA TRP A 195 -1.49 -26.07 19.36
C TRP A 195 -2.07 -26.50 20.71
N ASP A 196 -1.27 -27.15 21.53
CA ASP A 196 -1.63 -27.42 22.91
C ASP A 196 -1.60 -26.13 23.71
N SER A 197 -2.67 -25.84 24.46
CA SER A 197 -2.79 -24.60 25.24
C SER A 197 -3.62 -24.84 26.52
N PRO A 198 -3.50 -23.95 27.53
CA PRO A 198 -4.34 -23.98 28.73
C PRO A 198 -5.85 -23.85 28.46
N ILE A 199 -6.25 -23.26 27.33
CA ILE A 199 -7.65 -23.11 26.92
C ILE A 199 -8.14 -24.23 26.00
N GLY A 200 -7.40 -25.33 25.94
CA GLY A 200 -7.68 -26.50 25.10
C GLY A 200 -6.79 -26.60 23.88
N LYS A 201 -6.76 -27.77 23.26
CA LYS A 201 -6.03 -27.98 22.00
C LYS A 201 -6.80 -27.42 20.84
N GLY A 202 -6.16 -26.51 20.06
CA GLY A 202 -6.87 -25.83 18.99
C GLY A 202 -6.00 -24.84 18.23
N ARG A 203 -6.63 -23.86 17.62
CA ARG A 203 -6.01 -22.78 16.85
C ARG A 203 -6.73 -21.45 17.02
N PRO A 204 -6.07 -20.32 16.77
CA PRO A 204 -6.72 -19.00 16.91
C PRO A 204 -7.87 -18.81 15.91
N GLY A 205 -8.86 -18.04 16.32
CA GLY A 205 -9.77 -17.36 15.41
C GLY A 205 -9.05 -16.22 14.70
N TRP A 206 -9.56 -15.80 13.55
CA TRP A 206 -8.89 -14.81 12.71
C TRP A 206 -8.73 -13.43 13.38
N HIS A 207 -9.69 -13.02 14.21
CA HIS A 207 -9.72 -11.67 14.76
C HIS A 207 -8.76 -11.45 15.94
N ILE A 208 -8.50 -12.51 16.75
CA ILE A 208 -7.63 -12.40 17.93
C ILE A 208 -6.16 -12.21 17.55
N GLU A 209 -5.77 -12.61 16.34
CA GLU A 209 -4.41 -12.48 15.83
C GLU A 209 -3.94 -11.04 15.87
N CYS A 210 -4.68 -10.15 15.17
CA CYS A 210 -4.32 -8.73 15.06
C CYS A 210 -4.37 -8.02 16.40
N SER A 211 -5.39 -8.27 17.24
CA SER A 211 -5.48 -7.69 18.58
C SER A 211 -4.27 -8.05 19.44
N ALA A 212 -3.90 -9.34 19.48
CA ALA A 212 -2.79 -9.80 20.31
C ALA A 212 -1.44 -9.26 19.82
N MET A 213 -1.19 -9.32 18.51
CA MET A 213 0.07 -8.83 17.94
C MET A 213 0.19 -7.30 18.02
N ALA A 214 -0.88 -6.56 17.74
CA ALA A 214 -0.88 -5.10 17.85
C ALA A 214 -0.58 -4.65 19.28
N MET A 215 -1.29 -5.18 20.27
CA MET A 215 -1.06 -4.83 21.68
C MET A 215 0.34 -5.24 22.17
N LYS A 216 0.88 -6.37 21.70
CA LYS A 216 2.22 -6.84 22.07
C LYS A 216 3.32 -5.86 21.67
N TYR A 217 3.27 -5.37 20.46
CA TYR A 217 4.34 -4.56 19.89
C TYR A 217 4.14 -3.06 20.05
N LEU A 218 2.89 -2.59 20.03
CA LEU A 218 2.58 -1.17 19.99
C LEU A 218 1.91 -0.66 21.28
N GLY A 219 1.54 -1.57 22.20
CA GLY A 219 0.91 -1.22 23.47
C GLY A 219 -0.63 -1.23 23.39
N GLU A 220 -1.26 -0.79 24.47
CA GLU A 220 -2.72 -0.93 24.67
C GLU A 220 -3.54 0.00 23.79
N THR A 221 -2.97 1.15 23.41
CA THR A 221 -3.59 2.13 22.52
C THR A 221 -2.62 2.50 21.40
N LEU A 222 -3.09 2.47 20.16
CA LEU A 222 -2.34 2.79 18.95
C LEU A 222 -2.73 4.18 18.43
N ASP A 223 -1.83 4.80 17.63
CA ASP A 223 -2.16 6.01 16.90
C ASP A 223 -3.04 5.71 15.70
N ILE A 224 -2.58 4.84 14.81
CA ILE A 224 -3.22 4.55 13.53
C ILE A 224 -3.39 3.04 13.34
N HIS A 225 -4.59 2.63 12.92
CA HIS A 225 -4.84 1.31 12.37
C HIS A 225 -5.41 1.42 10.96
N THR A 226 -4.89 0.63 10.02
CA THR A 226 -5.29 0.73 8.61
C THR A 226 -5.67 -0.64 8.02
N GLY A 227 -6.58 -0.60 7.03
CA GLY A 227 -6.98 -1.77 6.26
C GLY A 227 -7.82 -1.42 5.03
N GLY A 228 -8.35 -2.42 4.36
CA GLY A 228 -9.42 -2.23 3.38
C GLY A 228 -10.75 -1.93 4.07
N VAL A 229 -11.66 -1.25 3.38
CA VAL A 229 -13.00 -0.94 3.93
C VAL A 229 -13.79 -2.20 4.30
N ASP A 230 -13.52 -3.32 3.66
CA ASP A 230 -14.11 -4.64 3.95
C ASP A 230 -13.68 -5.20 5.31
N LEU A 231 -12.56 -4.74 5.86
CA LEU A 231 -12.12 -5.11 7.20
C LEU A 231 -12.83 -4.32 8.31
N THR A 232 -13.48 -3.19 8.00
CA THR A 232 -14.20 -2.39 8.99
C THR A 232 -15.16 -3.25 9.79
N PHE A 233 -15.88 -4.15 9.09
CA PHE A 233 -16.77 -5.13 9.69
C PHE A 233 -16.67 -6.47 8.95
N PRO A 234 -16.55 -7.59 9.69
CA PRO A 234 -16.51 -7.68 11.15
C PRO A 234 -15.13 -7.52 11.79
N HIS A 235 -14.02 -7.56 11.01
CA HIS A 235 -12.67 -7.80 11.54
C HIS A 235 -12.20 -6.71 12.52
N HIS A 236 -12.14 -5.45 12.12
CA HIS A 236 -11.68 -4.35 12.98
C HIS A 236 -12.67 -4.04 14.12
N GLU A 237 -13.97 -4.23 13.90
CA GLU A 237 -14.96 -4.15 14.97
C GLU A 237 -14.69 -5.19 16.05
N ASN A 238 -14.36 -6.42 15.66
CA ASN A 238 -14.02 -7.49 16.59
C ASN A 238 -12.68 -7.24 17.29
N GLU A 239 -11.70 -6.64 16.61
CA GLU A 239 -10.45 -6.23 17.24
C GLU A 239 -10.68 -5.17 18.34
N ILE A 240 -11.55 -4.21 18.09
CA ILE A 240 -11.97 -3.21 19.10
C ILE A 240 -12.57 -3.93 20.31
N ALA A 241 -13.54 -4.81 20.05
CA ALA A 241 -14.22 -5.52 21.14
C ALA A 241 -13.24 -6.31 21.98
N GLN A 242 -12.31 -7.05 21.36
CA GLN A 242 -11.29 -7.83 22.07
C GLN A 242 -10.33 -6.94 22.85
N SER A 243 -9.72 -5.97 22.18
CA SER A 243 -8.66 -5.15 22.79
C SER A 243 -9.18 -4.25 23.91
N GLU A 244 -10.34 -3.61 23.71
CA GLU A 244 -10.93 -2.75 24.74
C GLU A 244 -11.52 -3.55 25.90
N ALA A 245 -12.06 -4.74 25.65
CA ALA A 245 -12.45 -5.64 26.72
C ALA A 245 -11.27 -6.10 27.57
N ILE A 246 -10.09 -6.32 26.97
CA ILE A 246 -8.86 -6.70 27.67
C ILE A 246 -8.29 -5.54 28.48
N THR A 247 -8.24 -4.32 27.91
CA THR A 247 -7.47 -3.21 28.47
C THR A 247 -8.32 -2.24 29.26
N GLY A 248 -9.60 -2.10 28.94
CA GLY A 248 -10.48 -1.04 29.44
C GLY A 248 -10.18 0.34 28.85
N LYS A 249 -9.36 0.42 27.78
CA LYS A 249 -8.91 1.65 27.12
C LYS A 249 -9.30 1.63 25.65
N PRO A 250 -9.44 2.81 25.00
CA PRO A 250 -9.60 2.87 23.55
C PRO A 250 -8.43 2.17 22.85
N PHE A 251 -8.73 1.31 21.86
CA PHE A 251 -7.71 0.53 21.19
C PHE A 251 -6.92 1.36 20.18
N VAL A 252 -7.60 2.14 19.34
CA VAL A 252 -6.98 2.94 18.27
C VAL A 252 -7.58 4.33 18.23
N ARG A 253 -6.75 5.35 17.99
CA ARG A 253 -7.21 6.74 17.83
C ARG A 253 -7.75 7.03 16.45
N TYR A 254 -7.03 6.62 15.40
CA TYR A 254 -7.38 6.92 14.01
C TYR A 254 -7.51 5.63 13.20
N TRP A 255 -8.71 5.35 12.71
CA TRP A 255 -9.03 4.23 11.84
C TRP A 255 -9.10 4.71 10.39
N LEU A 256 -8.18 4.25 9.54
CA LEU A 256 -8.10 4.66 8.15
C LEU A 256 -8.36 3.45 7.23
N HIS A 257 -9.41 3.54 6.42
CA HIS A 257 -9.82 2.45 5.53
C HIS A 257 -9.75 2.85 4.06
N ALA A 258 -9.06 2.03 3.27
CA ALA A 258 -9.00 2.20 1.82
C ALA A 258 -10.24 1.61 1.14
N GLU A 259 -10.85 2.38 0.24
CA GLU A 259 -12.01 1.95 -0.54
C GLU A 259 -11.60 0.93 -1.61
N HIS A 260 -12.56 0.14 -2.05
CA HIS A 260 -12.36 -0.95 -3.01
C HIS A 260 -11.80 -0.50 -4.36
N LEU A 261 -11.07 -1.42 -4.98
CA LEU A 261 -10.77 -1.39 -6.40
C LEU A 261 -11.83 -2.22 -7.15
N SER A 262 -12.44 -1.64 -8.17
CA SER A 262 -13.34 -2.33 -9.10
C SER A 262 -12.69 -2.48 -10.46
N ILE A 263 -13.08 -3.50 -11.22
CA ILE A 263 -12.68 -3.70 -12.61
C ILE A 263 -13.95 -3.62 -13.45
N ASP A 264 -13.97 -2.74 -14.45
CA ASP A 264 -15.13 -2.48 -15.32
C ASP A 264 -16.44 -2.29 -14.51
N ALA A 265 -16.35 -1.50 -13.44
CA ALA A 265 -17.42 -1.24 -12.48
C ALA A 265 -17.96 -2.47 -11.72
N GLN A 266 -17.29 -3.62 -11.84
CA GLN A 266 -17.63 -4.86 -11.13
C GLN A 266 -16.64 -5.16 -10.01
N LYS A 267 -17.10 -5.83 -8.96
CA LYS A 267 -16.21 -6.35 -7.92
C LYS A 267 -15.30 -7.41 -8.51
N MET A 268 -14.01 -7.33 -8.20
CA MET A 268 -13.02 -8.31 -8.62
C MET A 268 -13.32 -9.69 -8.01
N SER A 269 -13.39 -10.72 -8.84
CA SER A 269 -13.55 -12.10 -8.40
C SER A 269 -12.92 -13.07 -9.38
N LYS A 270 -12.43 -14.23 -8.88
CA LYS A 270 -11.89 -15.30 -9.73
C LYS A 270 -12.95 -15.89 -10.65
N SER A 271 -14.19 -16.00 -10.17
CA SER A 271 -15.32 -16.54 -10.95
C SER A 271 -15.75 -15.66 -12.11
N ALA A 272 -15.52 -14.34 -12.00
CA ALA A 272 -15.79 -13.39 -13.08
C ALA A 272 -14.63 -13.26 -14.09
N GLY A 273 -13.50 -13.94 -13.88
CA GLY A 273 -12.34 -13.85 -14.76
C GLY A 273 -11.63 -12.48 -14.75
N ASN A 274 -12.01 -11.61 -13.82
CA ASN A 274 -11.48 -10.25 -13.68
C ASN A 274 -10.54 -10.09 -12.46
N PHE A 275 -9.82 -11.15 -12.11
CA PHE A 275 -8.88 -11.19 -10.99
C PHE A 275 -7.45 -11.06 -11.49
N TYR A 276 -6.77 -9.99 -11.14
CA TYR A 276 -5.38 -9.74 -11.55
C TYR A 276 -4.45 -9.64 -10.34
N THR A 277 -3.33 -10.34 -10.41
CA THR A 277 -2.19 -10.17 -9.51
C THR A 277 -1.18 -9.19 -10.12
N LEU A 278 -0.20 -8.74 -9.32
CA LEU A 278 0.92 -7.96 -9.87
C LEU A 278 1.65 -8.73 -10.97
N ARG A 279 1.86 -10.02 -10.77
CA ARG A 279 2.60 -10.91 -11.69
C ARG A 279 1.91 -11.02 -13.04
N ASP A 280 0.58 -11.03 -13.07
CA ASP A 280 -0.20 -11.02 -14.32
C ASP A 280 0.05 -9.72 -15.10
N LEU A 281 -0.01 -8.57 -14.42
CA LEU A 281 0.20 -7.28 -15.08
C LEU A 281 1.65 -7.11 -15.57
N LEU A 282 2.64 -7.57 -14.80
CA LEU A 282 4.04 -7.58 -15.24
C LEU A 282 4.24 -8.52 -16.44
N GLY A 283 3.61 -9.70 -16.44
CA GLY A 283 3.61 -10.64 -17.55
C GLY A 283 2.97 -10.08 -18.83
N MET A 284 2.01 -9.16 -18.70
CA MET A 284 1.42 -8.39 -19.80
C MET A 284 2.30 -7.21 -20.27
N GLY A 285 3.46 -6.98 -19.64
CA GLY A 285 4.42 -5.94 -20.03
C GLY A 285 4.21 -4.58 -19.39
N TYR A 286 3.31 -4.44 -18.39
CA TYR A 286 3.15 -3.18 -17.67
C TYR A 286 4.27 -2.95 -16.67
N ALA A 287 4.81 -1.74 -16.64
CA ALA A 287 5.89 -1.36 -15.73
C ALA A 287 5.39 -1.24 -14.28
N PRO A 288 6.18 -1.68 -13.27
CA PRO A 288 5.78 -1.61 -11.86
C PRO A 288 5.43 -0.19 -11.41
N GLU A 289 6.18 0.80 -11.86
CA GLU A 289 5.92 2.21 -11.52
C GLU A 289 4.61 2.73 -12.10
N ALA A 290 4.17 2.25 -13.27
CA ALA A 290 2.87 2.61 -13.84
C ALA A 290 1.73 2.01 -13.01
N ILE A 291 1.90 0.76 -12.55
CA ILE A 291 0.94 0.10 -11.66
C ILE A 291 0.89 0.85 -10.32
N ARG A 292 2.03 1.14 -9.70
CA ARG A 292 2.12 1.92 -8.46
C ARG A 292 1.47 3.30 -8.60
N TYR A 293 1.78 4.02 -9.69
CA TYR A 293 1.20 5.33 -9.96
C TYR A 293 -0.32 5.27 -10.04
N LEU A 294 -0.87 4.32 -10.80
CA LEU A 294 -2.32 4.14 -10.93
C LEU A 294 -2.97 3.87 -9.56
N LEU A 295 -2.39 2.96 -8.77
CA LEU A 295 -2.93 2.60 -7.45
C LEU A 295 -2.90 3.78 -6.46
N ALA A 296 -1.91 4.69 -6.59
CA ALA A 296 -1.75 5.88 -5.75
C ALA A 296 -2.52 7.12 -6.27
N SER A 297 -2.94 7.14 -7.56
CA SER A 297 -3.45 8.36 -8.21
C SER A 297 -4.83 8.81 -7.75
N VAL A 298 -5.59 7.92 -7.11
CA VAL A 298 -6.93 8.20 -6.59
C VAL A 298 -6.88 8.19 -5.06
N PRO A 299 -7.44 9.20 -4.38
CA PRO A 299 -7.50 9.24 -2.92
C PRO A 299 -8.02 7.93 -2.32
N TYR A 300 -7.41 7.48 -1.23
CA TYR A 300 -7.65 6.13 -0.70
C TYR A 300 -9.12 5.83 -0.35
N ARG A 301 -9.90 6.84 0.07
CA ARG A 301 -11.33 6.73 0.38
C ARG A 301 -12.25 6.76 -0.85
N LYS A 302 -11.72 6.89 -2.05
CA LYS A 302 -12.50 6.86 -3.28
C LYS A 302 -12.32 5.52 -3.98
N LYS A 303 -13.38 5.00 -4.59
CA LYS A 303 -13.30 3.80 -5.43
C LYS A 303 -12.36 4.04 -6.60
N LEU A 304 -11.42 3.11 -6.82
CA LEU A 304 -10.59 3.10 -8.02
C LEU A 304 -11.20 2.15 -9.03
N SER A 305 -11.64 2.70 -10.17
CA SER A 305 -12.01 1.87 -11.33
C SER A 305 -10.73 1.54 -12.12
N PHE A 306 -10.30 0.30 -12.01
CA PHE A 306 -9.14 -0.19 -12.76
C PHE A 306 -9.54 -0.47 -14.20
N ALA A 307 -8.73 0.05 -15.12
CA ALA A 307 -8.81 -0.23 -16.55
C ALA A 307 -7.40 -0.26 -17.14
N PHE A 308 -7.17 -1.07 -18.18
CA PHE A 308 -5.86 -1.13 -18.85
C PHE A 308 -5.45 0.20 -19.50
N ASP A 309 -6.41 0.99 -19.97
CA ASP A 309 -6.13 2.34 -20.47
C ASP A 309 -5.66 3.28 -19.35
N GLY A 310 -6.10 3.06 -18.11
CA GLY A 310 -5.57 3.76 -16.95
C GLY A 310 -4.08 3.47 -16.71
N LEU A 311 -3.62 2.24 -16.92
CA LEU A 311 -2.18 1.90 -16.85
C LEU A 311 -1.37 2.59 -17.96
N LYS A 312 -1.90 2.68 -19.19
CA LYS A 312 -1.25 3.42 -20.28
C LYS A 312 -1.17 4.92 -19.99
N ALA A 313 -2.25 5.48 -19.43
CA ALA A 313 -2.27 6.89 -19.01
C ALA A 313 -1.29 7.15 -17.86
N ALA A 314 -1.16 6.21 -16.91
CA ALA A 314 -0.18 6.27 -15.83
C ALA A 314 1.27 6.27 -16.38
N ALA A 315 1.59 5.36 -17.30
CA ALA A 315 2.89 5.33 -17.97
C ALA A 315 3.20 6.64 -18.69
N THR A 316 2.24 7.18 -19.47
CA THR A 316 2.37 8.48 -20.15
C THR A 316 2.62 9.63 -19.15
N SER A 317 1.93 9.60 -18.00
CA SER A 317 2.12 10.60 -16.95
C SER A 317 3.53 10.56 -16.36
N ILE A 318 4.04 9.35 -16.09
CA ILE A 318 5.40 9.14 -15.60
C ILE A 318 6.43 9.61 -16.64
N ASP A 319 6.22 9.33 -17.92
CA ASP A 319 7.10 9.80 -19.00
C ASP A 319 7.17 11.32 -19.07
N ARG A 320 6.04 12.02 -18.90
CA ARG A 320 6.02 13.49 -18.81
C ARG A 320 6.87 14.00 -17.66
N LEU A 321 6.75 13.39 -16.48
CA LEU A 321 7.55 13.72 -15.29
C LEU A 321 9.05 13.47 -15.52
N ARG A 322 9.40 12.33 -16.11
CA ARG A 322 10.78 11.95 -16.43
C ARG A 322 11.39 12.88 -17.48
N ASN A 323 10.64 13.21 -18.53
CA ASN A 323 11.07 14.14 -19.57
C ASN A 323 11.31 15.55 -18.99
N TYR A 324 10.43 16.01 -18.08
CA TYR A 324 10.63 17.27 -17.39
C TYR A 324 11.91 17.26 -16.55
N LYS A 325 12.13 16.19 -15.77
CA LYS A 325 13.38 16.01 -14.99
C LYS A 325 14.62 15.99 -15.90
N LEU A 326 14.53 15.36 -17.05
CA LEU A 326 15.60 15.30 -18.04
C LEU A 326 15.90 16.70 -18.59
N ARG A 327 14.87 17.45 -19.00
CA ARG A 327 15.01 18.85 -19.46
C ARG A 327 15.74 19.70 -18.43
N LEU A 328 15.32 19.66 -17.17
CA LEU A 328 15.95 20.41 -16.09
C LEU A 328 17.46 20.09 -15.92
N LYS A 329 17.86 18.84 -16.24
CA LYS A 329 19.26 18.40 -16.09
C LYS A 329 20.14 18.64 -17.32
N THR A 330 19.54 18.71 -18.51
CA THR A 330 20.30 18.65 -19.76
C THR A 330 20.13 19.88 -20.64
N ASP A 331 19.00 20.64 -20.53
CA ASP A 331 18.81 21.83 -21.34
C ASP A 331 19.72 22.96 -20.86
N LYS A 332 20.13 23.81 -21.79
CA LYS A 332 20.82 25.06 -21.49
C LYS A 332 19.78 26.14 -21.24
N PHE A 333 19.85 26.71 -20.07
CA PHE A 333 18.97 27.79 -19.67
C PHE A 333 19.73 29.13 -19.65
N PRO A 334 19.08 30.28 -19.93
CA PRO A 334 19.70 31.57 -19.77
C PRO A 334 20.14 31.83 -18.35
N ASP A 335 21.20 32.64 -18.20
CA ASP A 335 21.69 33.00 -16.85
C ASP A 335 20.66 33.84 -16.07
N GLY A 336 20.79 33.84 -14.76
CA GLY A 336 19.94 34.62 -13.86
C GLY A 336 18.88 33.77 -13.13
N ALA A 337 17.95 34.47 -12.51
CA ALA A 337 16.81 33.90 -11.80
C ALA A 337 15.55 34.74 -12.06
N ASN A 338 14.40 34.08 -12.13
CA ASN A 338 13.09 34.72 -12.28
C ASN A 338 12.31 34.55 -10.97
N THR A 339 12.01 35.68 -10.32
CA THR A 339 11.30 35.70 -9.02
C THR A 339 9.88 35.13 -9.14
N ALA A 340 9.16 35.43 -10.21
CA ALA A 340 7.81 34.90 -10.40
C ALA A 340 7.81 33.36 -10.54
N LEU A 341 8.80 32.78 -11.23
CA LEU A 341 8.97 31.32 -11.29
C LEU A 341 9.37 30.72 -9.95
N SER A 342 10.19 31.40 -9.15
CA SER A 342 10.52 30.96 -7.78
C SER A 342 9.28 30.97 -6.89
N GLU A 343 8.43 31.98 -7.00
CA GLU A 343 7.13 32.05 -6.30
C GLU A 343 6.17 30.95 -6.77
N ARG A 344 6.11 30.70 -8.09
CA ARG A 344 5.30 29.61 -8.65
C ARG A 344 5.74 28.24 -8.14
N THR A 345 7.08 28.00 -8.01
CA THR A 345 7.60 26.75 -7.45
C THR A 345 7.22 26.59 -5.99
N ARG A 346 7.36 27.65 -5.18
CA ARG A 346 6.95 27.61 -3.76
C ARG A 346 5.45 27.39 -3.61
N ALA A 347 4.63 28.05 -4.44
CA ALA A 347 3.18 27.88 -4.43
C ALA A 347 2.79 26.43 -4.79
N ALA A 348 3.43 25.82 -5.79
CA ALA A 348 3.18 24.43 -6.18
C ALA A 348 3.58 23.44 -5.08
N ALA A 349 4.74 23.64 -4.44
CA ALA A 349 5.18 22.81 -3.32
C ALA A 349 4.24 22.95 -2.13
N SER A 350 3.78 24.16 -1.80
CA SER A 350 2.81 24.37 -0.73
C SER A 350 1.43 23.75 -1.04
N ALA A 351 0.99 23.78 -2.28
CA ALA A 351 -0.26 23.15 -2.71
C ALA A 351 -0.17 21.60 -2.64
N PHE A 352 0.97 21.04 -3.06
CA PHE A 352 1.26 19.62 -2.93
C PHE A 352 1.21 19.16 -1.47
N ASP A 353 1.88 19.89 -0.58
CA ASP A 353 1.90 19.61 0.84
C ASP A 353 0.50 19.72 1.46
N ALA A 354 -0.22 20.79 1.13
CA ALA A 354 -1.56 21.03 1.65
C ALA A 354 -2.54 19.92 1.23
N ALA A 355 -2.42 19.41 0.00
CA ALA A 355 -3.24 18.32 -0.48
C ALA A 355 -2.96 17.00 0.27
N LEU A 356 -1.70 16.68 0.53
CA LEU A 356 -1.35 15.48 1.30
C LEU A 356 -1.64 15.63 2.80
N ASP A 357 -1.61 16.83 3.35
CA ASP A 357 -2.05 17.11 4.72
C ASP A 357 -3.56 16.97 4.87
N ASP A 358 -4.33 17.15 3.82
CA ASP A 358 -5.77 17.00 3.81
C ASP A 358 -6.18 15.58 3.40
N ASP A 359 -6.07 14.68 4.34
CA ASP A 359 -6.53 13.29 4.22
C ASP A 359 -5.88 12.54 3.04
N LEU A 360 -4.60 12.81 2.79
CA LEU A 360 -3.83 12.22 1.69
C LEU A 360 -4.52 12.37 0.32
N ASN A 361 -4.96 13.57 -0.01
CA ASN A 361 -5.58 13.87 -1.31
C ASN A 361 -4.56 13.80 -2.44
N THR A 362 -4.21 12.58 -2.83
CA THR A 362 -3.21 12.30 -3.87
C THR A 362 -3.60 12.87 -5.23
N ALA A 363 -4.89 12.99 -5.54
CA ALA A 363 -5.35 13.55 -6.81
C ALA A 363 -5.00 15.05 -6.91
N GLU A 364 -5.28 15.82 -5.85
CA GLU A 364 -4.95 17.25 -5.77
C GLU A 364 -3.43 17.46 -5.74
N ALA A 365 -2.71 16.61 -5.00
CA ALA A 365 -1.25 16.63 -4.99
C ALA A 365 -0.66 16.41 -6.40
N LEU A 366 -1.17 15.46 -7.17
CA LEU A 366 -0.77 15.23 -8.56
C LEU A 366 -1.13 16.40 -9.46
N ALA A 367 -2.32 16.98 -9.29
CA ALA A 367 -2.75 18.16 -10.06
C ALA A 367 -1.76 19.32 -9.89
N SER A 368 -1.34 19.62 -8.65
CA SER A 368 -0.37 20.69 -8.37
C SER A 368 0.98 20.49 -9.09
N VAL A 369 1.44 19.23 -9.18
CA VAL A 369 2.68 18.87 -9.89
C VAL A 369 2.53 19.06 -11.40
N PHE A 370 1.45 18.55 -12.00
CA PHE A 370 1.27 18.62 -13.45
C PHE A 370 0.95 20.04 -13.95
N GLU A 371 0.25 20.84 -13.16
CA GLU A 371 0.05 22.27 -13.46
C GLU A 371 1.39 23.02 -13.44
N TYR A 372 2.20 22.81 -12.42
CA TYR A 372 3.54 23.39 -12.32
C TYR A 372 4.42 23.02 -13.52
N ILE A 373 4.45 21.73 -13.88
CA ILE A 373 5.24 21.24 -15.03
C ILE A 373 4.75 21.86 -16.34
N ARG A 374 3.44 22.01 -16.54
CA ARG A 374 2.87 22.67 -17.73
C ARG A 374 3.34 24.11 -17.82
N ASP A 375 3.21 24.89 -16.74
CA ASP A 375 3.53 26.30 -16.70
C ASP A 375 5.04 26.54 -16.91
N THR A 376 5.87 25.73 -16.27
CA THR A 376 7.33 25.84 -16.39
C THR A 376 7.85 25.33 -17.73
N ASN A 377 7.26 24.30 -18.34
CA ASN A 377 7.58 23.91 -19.71
C ASN A 377 7.25 25.02 -20.70
N THR A 378 6.12 25.70 -20.54
CA THR A 378 5.77 26.85 -21.37
C THR A 378 6.81 27.98 -21.25
N ALA A 379 7.28 28.25 -20.03
CA ALA A 379 8.35 29.22 -19.80
C ALA A 379 9.69 28.79 -20.43
N MET A 380 10.04 27.50 -20.35
CA MET A 380 11.24 26.93 -20.98
C MET A 380 11.17 27.07 -22.50
N ASP A 381 10.04 26.74 -23.11
CA ASP A 381 9.84 26.78 -24.56
C ASP A 381 9.88 28.21 -25.09
N ALA A 382 9.47 29.21 -24.29
CA ALA A 382 9.57 30.62 -24.57
C ALA A 382 10.96 31.23 -24.27
N GLY A 383 11.95 30.44 -23.78
CA GLY A 383 13.26 30.93 -23.36
C GLY A 383 13.25 31.77 -22.07
N GLY A 384 12.13 31.77 -21.35
CA GLY A 384 11.94 32.58 -20.13
C GLY A 384 12.21 31.86 -18.82
N PHE A 385 12.79 30.65 -18.85
CA PHE A 385 13.14 29.86 -17.67
C PHE A 385 14.66 29.91 -17.42
N PRO A 386 15.15 30.69 -16.45
CA PRO A 386 16.59 30.84 -16.22
C PRO A 386 17.19 29.74 -15.35
N ALA A 387 18.52 29.55 -15.49
CA ALA A 387 19.28 28.50 -14.81
C ALA A 387 19.17 28.55 -13.28
N GLY A 388 19.03 29.73 -12.70
CA GLY A 388 18.87 29.90 -11.24
C GLY A 388 17.57 29.32 -10.67
N ASN A 389 16.57 29.01 -11.52
CA ASN A 389 15.31 28.37 -11.09
C ASN A 389 15.37 26.82 -11.14
N VAL A 390 16.38 26.22 -11.78
CA VAL A 390 16.53 24.76 -11.93
C VAL A 390 16.62 24.03 -10.59
N PRO A 391 17.44 24.47 -9.60
CA PRO A 391 17.57 23.74 -8.33
C PRO A 391 16.22 23.60 -7.59
N ALA A 392 15.44 24.67 -7.49
CA ALA A 392 14.15 24.66 -6.81
C ALA A 392 13.11 23.76 -7.54
N ALA A 393 13.14 23.76 -8.89
CA ALA A 393 12.29 22.87 -9.68
C ALA A 393 12.64 21.39 -9.48
N LEU A 394 13.94 21.06 -9.42
CA LEU A 394 14.41 19.69 -9.12
C LEU A 394 14.06 19.29 -7.69
N GLU A 395 14.19 20.18 -6.72
CA GLU A 395 13.83 19.94 -5.32
C GLU A 395 12.32 19.61 -5.20
N PHE A 396 11.46 20.40 -5.84
CA PHE A 396 10.02 20.12 -5.85
C PHE A 396 9.70 18.75 -6.48
N LEU A 397 10.34 18.42 -7.60
CA LEU A 397 10.16 17.11 -8.23
C LEU A 397 10.68 15.96 -7.37
N ASN A 398 11.78 16.15 -6.64
CA ASN A 398 12.29 15.16 -5.69
C ASN A 398 11.37 15.02 -4.47
N ARG A 399 10.76 16.11 -3.99
CA ARG A 399 9.75 16.07 -2.93
C ARG A 399 8.53 15.23 -3.35
N PHE A 400 8.03 15.44 -4.56
CA PHE A 400 7.00 14.58 -5.14
C PHE A 400 7.43 13.11 -5.16
N ASP A 401 8.62 12.82 -5.70
CA ASP A 401 9.11 11.45 -5.88
C ASP A 401 9.46 10.75 -4.55
N SER A 402 9.74 11.50 -3.49
CA SER A 402 9.95 10.95 -2.15
C SER A 402 8.68 10.29 -1.58
N VAL A 403 7.50 10.72 -2.03
CA VAL A 403 6.21 10.16 -1.62
C VAL A 403 5.70 9.13 -2.64
N PHE A 404 5.67 9.48 -3.94
CA PHE A 404 5.11 8.62 -4.97
C PHE A 404 6.08 7.54 -5.47
N ASP A 405 7.38 7.79 -5.49
CA ASP A 405 8.46 6.87 -5.89
C ASP A 405 8.22 6.19 -7.25
N VAL A 406 8.03 7.01 -8.29
CA VAL A 406 7.70 6.55 -9.64
C VAL A 406 8.67 7.01 -10.72
N LEU A 407 9.56 7.96 -10.40
CA LEU A 407 10.45 8.55 -11.40
C LEU A 407 11.67 7.67 -11.72
N LYS A 408 12.10 6.82 -10.80
CA LYS A 408 13.18 5.88 -11.05
C LYS A 408 12.65 4.74 -11.90
N PRO A 409 13.20 4.46 -13.09
CA PRO A 409 12.80 3.29 -13.86
C PRO A 409 13.04 1.99 -13.09
N ALA A 410 12.22 0.97 -13.34
CA ALA A 410 12.54 -0.37 -12.87
C ALA A 410 13.89 -0.78 -13.45
N THR A 411 14.78 -1.28 -12.57
CA THR A 411 16.08 -1.79 -13.02
C THR A 411 15.81 -3.09 -13.79
N ARG A 412 15.95 -3.06 -15.12
CA ARG A 412 16.02 -4.30 -15.88
C ARG A 412 17.35 -4.96 -15.52
N THR A 413 17.30 -6.15 -14.97
CA THR A 413 18.49 -6.94 -14.63
C THR A 413 19.26 -7.39 -15.89
N ASP A 414 18.65 -7.27 -17.04
CA ASP A 414 19.11 -7.82 -18.34
C ASP A 414 19.41 -6.71 -19.37
N GLY A 415 19.44 -5.43 -18.98
CA GLY A 415 19.74 -4.32 -19.89
C GLY A 415 21.20 -3.85 -19.79
N LEU A 416 21.68 -3.22 -20.88
CA LEU A 416 23.01 -2.57 -20.93
C LEU A 416 23.20 -1.60 -19.77
N ALA A 417 24.40 -1.57 -19.17
CA ALA A 417 24.75 -0.57 -18.18
C ALA A 417 24.76 0.84 -18.81
N ASP A 418 24.53 1.90 -18.01
CA ASP A 418 24.54 3.28 -18.53
C ASP A 418 25.85 3.66 -19.18
N THR A 419 26.96 3.09 -18.74
CA THR A 419 28.28 3.24 -19.35
C THR A 419 28.35 2.63 -20.76
N GLU A 420 27.73 1.47 -20.97
CA GLU A 420 27.66 0.81 -22.27
C GLU A 420 26.72 1.55 -23.23
N VAL A 421 25.57 2.03 -22.71
CA VAL A 421 24.66 2.88 -23.48
C VAL A 421 25.37 4.14 -23.96
N ASN A 422 26.10 4.84 -23.09
CA ASN A 422 26.86 6.04 -23.45
C ASN A 422 27.99 5.75 -24.45
N ALA A 423 28.64 4.60 -24.35
CA ALA A 423 29.66 4.17 -25.33
C ALA A 423 29.04 3.95 -26.72
N LEU A 424 27.90 3.26 -26.80
CA LEU A 424 27.19 3.04 -28.06
C LEU A 424 26.67 4.37 -28.68
N ILE A 425 26.23 5.33 -27.84
CA ILE A 425 25.83 6.66 -28.30
C ILE A 425 27.02 7.44 -28.87
N ALA A 426 28.19 7.34 -28.23
CA ALA A 426 29.41 7.96 -28.74
C ALA A 426 29.84 7.33 -30.09
N GLU A 427 29.79 6.00 -30.22
CA GLU A 427 30.03 5.28 -31.46
C GLU A 427 29.03 5.70 -32.57
N ARG A 428 27.73 5.76 -32.24
CA ARG A 428 26.71 6.23 -33.18
C ARG A 428 26.99 7.63 -33.69
N THR A 429 27.40 8.51 -32.80
CA THR A 429 27.73 9.91 -33.12
C THR A 429 28.94 9.98 -34.05
N ALA A 430 29.98 9.16 -33.80
CA ALA A 430 31.12 9.03 -34.66
C ALA A 430 30.76 8.46 -36.04
N ALA A 431 29.93 7.42 -36.11
CA ALA A 431 29.41 6.85 -37.34
C ALA A 431 28.64 7.89 -38.18
N LYS A 432 27.78 8.69 -37.57
CA LYS A 432 27.09 9.80 -38.26
C LYS A 432 28.08 10.83 -38.85
N LYS A 433 29.09 11.23 -38.07
CA LYS A 433 30.15 12.14 -38.57
C LYS A 433 30.93 11.55 -39.76
N ALA A 434 31.19 10.26 -39.72
CA ALA A 434 31.83 9.55 -40.79
C ALA A 434 30.93 9.21 -42.00
N ARG A 435 29.65 9.66 -41.97
CA ARG A 435 28.60 9.35 -42.96
C ARG A 435 28.28 7.86 -43.09
N ASN A 436 28.60 7.07 -42.07
CA ASN A 436 28.20 5.66 -42.00
C ASN A 436 26.81 5.57 -41.34
N PHE A 437 25.77 5.88 -42.10
CA PHE A 437 24.38 5.91 -41.63
C PHE A 437 23.87 4.52 -41.29
N THR A 438 24.34 3.47 -42.01
CA THR A 438 23.96 2.07 -41.73
C THR A 438 24.34 1.70 -40.30
N ARG A 439 25.58 1.92 -39.89
CA ARG A 439 26.02 1.64 -38.51
C ARG A 439 25.31 2.48 -37.47
N SER A 440 25.04 3.73 -37.78
CA SER A 440 24.26 4.63 -36.91
C SER A 440 22.84 4.12 -36.64
N ASP A 441 22.19 3.57 -37.67
CA ASP A 441 20.82 3.03 -37.56
C ASP A 441 20.80 1.67 -36.86
N GLU A 442 21.82 0.83 -37.11
CA GLU A 442 22.02 -0.44 -36.38
C GLU A 442 22.13 -0.18 -34.87
N ILE A 443 23.01 0.73 -34.45
CA ILE A 443 23.16 1.08 -33.01
C ILE A 443 21.84 1.61 -32.44
N ARG A 444 21.10 2.41 -33.19
CA ARG A 444 19.78 2.88 -32.74
C ARG A 444 18.80 1.74 -32.55
N ALA A 445 18.77 0.79 -33.45
CA ALA A 445 17.92 -0.40 -33.35
C ALA A 445 18.36 -1.32 -32.21
N GLU A 446 19.66 -1.50 -32.01
CA GLU A 446 20.22 -2.26 -30.89
C GLU A 446 19.84 -1.68 -29.56
N LEU A 447 20.01 -0.38 -29.38
CA LEU A 447 19.62 0.34 -28.18
C LEU A 447 18.09 0.29 -27.95
N ALA A 448 17.29 0.45 -29.02
CA ALA A 448 15.84 0.35 -28.94
C ALA A 448 15.38 -1.06 -28.50
N ALA A 449 16.02 -2.13 -29.02
CA ALA A 449 15.75 -3.50 -28.61
C ALA A 449 16.08 -3.75 -27.13
N GLN A 450 17.02 -2.98 -26.56
CA GLN A 450 17.39 -2.99 -25.13
C GLN A 450 16.55 -1.99 -24.30
N GLY A 451 15.48 -1.44 -24.86
CA GLY A 451 14.61 -0.49 -24.20
C GLY A 451 15.24 0.90 -23.98
N VAL A 452 16.22 1.27 -24.80
CA VAL A 452 16.85 2.61 -24.76
C VAL A 452 16.36 3.44 -25.94
N ILE A 453 15.65 4.53 -25.66
CA ILE A 453 15.12 5.46 -26.68
C ILE A 453 16.08 6.63 -26.82
N LEU A 454 16.53 6.88 -28.06
CA LEU A 454 17.40 8.00 -28.41
C LEU A 454 16.60 9.17 -28.98
N GLU A 455 16.91 10.38 -28.51
CA GLU A 455 16.40 11.64 -29.03
C GLU A 455 17.56 12.48 -29.54
N ASP A 456 17.60 12.73 -30.86
CA ASP A 456 18.58 13.62 -31.48
C ASP A 456 18.14 15.09 -31.24
N THR A 457 18.95 15.89 -30.58
CA THR A 457 18.69 17.31 -30.33
C THR A 457 19.76 18.20 -31.00
N LYS A 458 19.53 19.50 -31.09
CA LYS A 458 20.53 20.46 -31.60
C LYS A 458 21.84 20.47 -30.76
N GLU A 459 21.76 20.01 -29.52
CA GLU A 459 22.85 20.04 -28.54
C GLU A 459 23.55 18.68 -28.37
N GLY A 460 23.04 17.61 -29.02
CA GLY A 460 23.57 16.25 -28.94
C GLY A 460 22.48 15.19 -28.88
N VAL A 461 22.87 13.97 -28.51
CA VAL A 461 21.95 12.84 -28.37
C VAL A 461 21.56 12.71 -26.91
N ARG A 462 20.25 12.72 -26.64
CA ARG A 462 19.68 12.35 -25.34
C ARG A 462 19.15 10.93 -25.40
N TRP A 463 19.08 10.28 -24.27
CA TRP A 463 18.51 8.96 -24.20
C TRP A 463 17.73 8.75 -22.90
N LYS A 464 16.77 7.86 -22.96
CA LYS A 464 16.01 7.41 -21.80
C LYS A 464 15.72 5.91 -21.93
N ARG A 465 15.49 5.25 -20.81
CA ARG A 465 14.97 3.86 -20.80
C ARG A 465 13.45 3.90 -20.96
N SER A 466 12.94 2.99 -21.80
CA SER A 466 11.50 2.82 -22.01
C SER A 466 10.83 2.18 -20.80
#